data_227b104079ad6ca1d607e3921b5f4bf9
#
_entry.id   227b104079ad6ca1d607e3921b5f4bf9
#
_cell.length_a   1.000
_cell.length_b   1.000
_cell.length_c   1.000
_cell.angle_alpha   90.00
_cell.angle_beta   90.00
_cell.angle_gamma   90.00
#
_symmetry.space_group_name_H-M   'P 1'
#
loop_
_entity.id
_entity.type
_entity.pdbx_description
1 polymer ?
#
loop_
_entity_poly.entity_id
_entity_poly.type
_entity_poly.pdbx_seq_one_letter_code
_entity_poly.pdbx_strand_id
1 'polypeptide(L)'
;MNLGETIYRLRTGKNLSQGDLAEKLGISRQSISKWENNIAIPDLEKIIKLSEIFEVSLDELVKGEEFYQKTESVIESPQEKTKESGFPPRKIAGTILLCMSFLVVMFFLIAGGGLASFIFTLPFLSCGILCFVLKKNIGLWCVWDLYLLFDIYMSYATGINRTNVWHTFQWTHHMNYMRLVFAWFLVVSLVVMIVVTVVRFGKQPFVSEEKGRKKLIIAWVALGLIQAVAMLWGYTGLYKYIMENIFEMAFIYRLISIVLSWSKIIVFTIALVFTTQFIKMKKQK
;
A
#
# COMPACT_ATOMS: atom_id res chain seq x y z
N MET A 1 31.83 18.51 0.35
CA MET A 1 32.99 19.01 -0.41
C MET A 1 32.87 20.53 -0.58
N ASN A 2 33.95 21.29 -0.43
CA ASN A 2 33.88 22.72 -0.64
C ASN A 2 34.43 23.11 -2.04
N LEU A 3 34.20 24.36 -2.48
CA LEU A 3 34.56 24.81 -3.82
C LEU A 3 36.05 24.62 -4.13
N GLY A 4 36.96 24.86 -3.17
CA GLY A 4 38.41 24.72 -3.37
C GLY A 4 38.81 23.26 -3.62
N GLU A 5 38.26 22.32 -2.88
CA GLU A 5 38.48 20.89 -3.09
C GLU A 5 37.95 20.42 -4.49
N THR A 6 36.82 20.98 -4.90
CA THR A 6 36.25 20.67 -6.24
C THR A 6 37.18 21.18 -7.34
N ILE A 7 37.70 22.44 -7.22
CA ILE A 7 38.65 23.02 -8.19
C ILE A 7 39.93 22.17 -8.23
N TYR A 8 40.50 21.81 -7.07
CA TYR A 8 41.69 20.96 -7.01
C TYR A 8 41.49 19.62 -7.73
N ARG A 9 40.38 18.91 -7.46
CA ARG A 9 40.06 17.62 -8.04
C ARG A 9 39.86 17.70 -9.55
N LEU A 10 39.05 18.64 -10.02
CA LEU A 10 38.81 18.85 -11.47
C LEU A 10 40.09 19.20 -12.23
N ARG A 11 40.93 20.03 -11.65
CA ARG A 11 42.24 20.36 -12.24
C ARG A 11 43.14 19.14 -12.36
N THR A 12 43.28 18.38 -11.26
CA THR A 12 44.12 17.16 -11.24
C THR A 12 43.57 16.09 -12.14
N GLY A 13 42.25 15.96 -12.24
CA GLY A 13 41.57 15.04 -13.15
C GLY A 13 41.83 15.33 -14.65
N LYS A 14 42.03 16.63 -15.00
CA LYS A 14 42.45 17.05 -16.34
C LYS A 14 43.98 17.13 -16.49
N ASN A 15 44.78 16.63 -15.53
CA ASN A 15 46.24 16.66 -15.52
C ASN A 15 46.84 18.06 -15.67
N LEU A 16 46.18 19.09 -15.20
CA LEU A 16 46.65 20.47 -15.23
C LEU A 16 47.45 20.80 -13.98
N SER A 17 48.59 21.50 -14.13
CA SER A 17 49.26 22.12 -12.99
C SER A 17 48.51 23.39 -12.52
N GLN A 18 48.80 23.90 -11.33
CA GLN A 18 48.24 25.19 -10.86
C GLN A 18 48.68 26.35 -11.80
N GLY A 19 49.85 26.24 -12.42
CA GLY A 19 50.35 27.19 -13.42
C GLY A 19 49.55 27.20 -14.69
N ASP A 20 49.28 25.97 -15.24
CA ASP A 20 48.52 25.80 -16.48
C ASP A 20 47.08 26.32 -16.35
N LEU A 21 46.45 26.06 -15.19
CA LEU A 21 45.10 26.57 -14.91
C LEU A 21 45.11 28.11 -14.77
N ALA A 22 46.12 28.63 -14.11
CA ALA A 22 46.29 30.09 -13.95
C ALA A 22 46.47 30.79 -15.27
N GLU A 23 47.29 30.23 -16.20
CA GLU A 23 47.49 30.75 -17.55
C GLU A 23 46.17 30.76 -18.33
N LYS A 24 45.42 29.67 -18.32
CA LYS A 24 44.10 29.58 -18.98
C LYS A 24 43.08 30.60 -18.46
N LEU A 25 43.16 30.96 -17.19
CA LEU A 25 42.27 31.95 -16.53
C LEU A 25 42.78 33.36 -16.61
N GLY A 26 44.04 33.59 -17.06
CA GLY A 26 44.69 34.90 -17.12
C GLY A 26 44.94 35.52 -15.72
N ILE A 27 45.34 34.69 -14.72
CA ILE A 27 45.54 35.07 -13.33
C ILE A 27 46.89 34.53 -12.80
N SER A 28 47.26 34.91 -11.58
CA SER A 28 48.48 34.39 -10.96
C SER A 28 48.31 32.96 -10.43
N ARG A 29 49.37 32.13 -10.46
CA ARG A 29 49.39 30.82 -9.80
C ARG A 29 49.01 30.88 -8.33
N GLN A 30 49.39 31.98 -7.64
CA GLN A 30 49.06 32.19 -6.24
C GLN A 30 47.53 32.28 -6.00
N SER A 31 46.80 32.86 -6.96
CA SER A 31 45.33 32.93 -6.88
C SER A 31 44.70 31.53 -6.88
N ILE A 32 45.13 30.64 -7.79
CA ILE A 32 44.68 29.27 -7.83
C ILE A 32 44.99 28.56 -6.51
N SER A 33 46.22 28.68 -6.01
CA SER A 33 46.62 28.10 -4.73
C SER A 33 45.74 28.56 -3.55
N LYS A 34 45.40 29.87 -3.50
CA LYS A 34 44.48 30.40 -2.47
C LYS A 34 43.09 29.86 -2.59
N TRP A 35 42.58 29.68 -3.80
CA TRP A 35 41.24 29.09 -4.04
C TRP A 35 41.17 27.62 -3.63
N GLU A 36 42.16 26.82 -4.03
CA GLU A 36 42.22 25.40 -3.69
C GLU A 36 42.34 25.14 -2.18
N ASN A 37 43.02 26.05 -1.47
CA ASN A 37 43.16 26.01 0.00
C ASN A 37 42.02 26.73 0.76
N ASN A 38 40.99 27.23 0.07
CA ASN A 38 39.87 27.95 0.63
C ASN A 38 40.24 29.23 1.38
N ILE A 39 41.39 29.84 1.06
CA ILE A 39 41.86 31.12 1.63
C ILE A 39 41.16 32.30 0.94
N ALA A 40 40.75 32.12 -0.31
CA ALA A 40 40.00 33.09 -1.08
C ALA A 40 38.97 32.39 -1.96
N ILE A 41 37.92 33.10 -2.37
CA ILE A 41 36.88 32.62 -3.27
C ILE A 41 37.05 33.30 -4.61
N PRO A 42 37.00 32.61 -5.77
CA PRO A 42 36.99 33.24 -7.08
C PRO A 42 35.73 34.08 -7.26
N ASP A 43 35.85 35.17 -8.04
CA ASP A 43 34.72 35.97 -8.46
C ASP A 43 33.82 35.21 -9.46
N LEU A 44 32.60 35.69 -9.66
CA LEU A 44 31.60 35.01 -10.51
C LEU A 44 32.10 34.79 -11.95
N GLU A 45 32.87 35.79 -12.50
CA GLU A 45 33.43 35.68 -13.87
C GLU A 45 34.43 34.53 -13.94
N LYS A 46 35.25 34.33 -12.93
CA LYS A 46 36.23 33.21 -12.87
C LYS A 46 35.55 31.88 -12.62
N ILE A 47 34.47 31.85 -11.83
CA ILE A 47 33.66 30.61 -11.65
C ILE A 47 33.04 30.18 -12.96
N ILE A 48 32.51 31.08 -13.79
CA ILE A 48 31.98 30.78 -15.11
C ILE A 48 33.08 30.22 -16.01
N LYS A 49 34.25 30.86 -16.09
CA LYS A 49 35.39 30.37 -16.87
C LYS A 49 35.91 29.01 -16.39
N LEU A 50 35.90 28.76 -15.08
CA LEU A 50 36.24 27.44 -14.52
C LEU A 50 35.28 26.37 -14.95
N SER A 51 33.97 26.66 -14.97
CA SER A 51 32.95 25.69 -15.45
C SER A 51 33.15 25.33 -16.92
N GLU A 52 33.52 26.30 -17.77
CA GLU A 52 33.85 26.11 -19.18
C GLU A 52 35.13 25.29 -19.38
N ILE A 53 36.21 25.61 -18.63
CA ILE A 53 37.51 24.91 -18.71
C ILE A 53 37.35 23.44 -18.26
N PHE A 54 36.57 23.22 -17.21
CA PHE A 54 36.37 21.89 -16.65
C PHE A 54 35.26 21.12 -17.35
N GLU A 55 34.41 21.78 -18.16
CA GLU A 55 33.27 21.20 -18.87
C GLU A 55 32.23 20.63 -17.89
N VAL A 56 32.01 21.35 -16.79
CA VAL A 56 31.05 21.02 -15.73
C VAL A 56 30.03 22.14 -15.57
N SER A 57 28.85 21.84 -15.03
CA SER A 57 27.88 22.89 -14.72
C SER A 57 28.32 23.75 -13.52
N LEU A 58 27.83 24.97 -13.45
CA LEU A 58 28.09 25.87 -12.30
C LEU A 58 27.67 25.27 -10.97
N ASP A 59 26.55 24.56 -10.98
CA ASP A 59 26.03 23.86 -9.79
C ASP A 59 26.96 22.73 -9.34
N GLU A 60 27.50 21.96 -10.27
CA GLU A 60 28.46 20.90 -10.03
C GLU A 60 29.79 21.43 -9.50
N LEU A 61 30.23 22.52 -10.03
CA LEU A 61 31.46 23.20 -9.57
C LEU A 61 31.30 23.72 -8.14
N VAL A 62 30.15 24.33 -7.79
CA VAL A 62 29.91 24.96 -6.51
C VAL A 62 29.49 24.00 -5.41
N LYS A 63 28.66 23.01 -5.74
CA LYS A 63 28.08 22.05 -4.78
C LYS A 63 28.86 20.74 -4.65
N GLY A 64 29.71 20.42 -5.62
CA GLY A 64 30.50 19.17 -5.67
C GLY A 64 29.67 17.92 -6.00
N GLU A 65 30.37 16.81 -6.34
CA GLU A 65 29.70 15.55 -6.74
C GLU A 65 28.85 14.87 -5.66
N GLU A 66 29.08 15.14 -4.39
CA GLU A 66 28.25 14.57 -3.31
C GLU A 66 26.77 14.98 -3.43
N PHE A 67 26.51 16.13 -4.03
CA PHE A 67 25.13 16.55 -4.30
C PHE A 67 24.51 15.70 -5.43
N TYR A 68 25.30 15.33 -6.44
CA TYR A 68 24.85 14.51 -7.56
C TYR A 68 24.71 13.02 -7.20
N GLN A 69 25.66 12.44 -6.45
CA GLN A 69 25.51 11.04 -5.98
C GLN A 69 24.30 10.86 -5.05
N LYS A 70 23.95 11.89 -4.26
CA LYS A 70 22.72 11.89 -3.47
C LYS A 70 21.47 12.11 -4.31
N THR A 71 21.62 12.72 -5.49
CA THR A 71 20.53 12.95 -6.44
C THR A 71 20.42 11.79 -7.43
N GLU A 72 21.52 11.13 -7.86
CA GLU A 72 21.49 9.95 -8.73
C GLU A 72 20.92 8.70 -8.05
N SER A 73 21.12 8.52 -6.74
CA SER A 73 20.42 7.45 -6.00
C SER A 73 18.91 7.72 -5.88
N VAL A 74 18.41 8.84 -6.36
CA VAL A 74 16.99 9.22 -6.45
C VAL A 74 16.53 9.35 -7.91
N ILE A 75 17.45 9.32 -8.89
CA ILE A 75 17.13 9.46 -10.32
C ILE A 75 17.44 8.13 -11.04
N GLU A 76 16.64 7.11 -10.81
CA GLU A 76 16.34 6.14 -11.85
C GLU A 76 15.42 6.84 -12.87
N SER A 77 15.97 7.10 -14.05
CA SER A 77 15.36 7.64 -15.27
C SER A 77 14.80 9.08 -15.21
N PRO A 78 15.26 10.00 -16.12
CA PRO A 78 14.57 11.25 -16.35
C PRO A 78 13.36 11.00 -17.27
N GLN A 79 12.26 10.51 -16.71
CA GLN A 79 10.99 10.96 -17.22
C GLN A 79 10.81 12.39 -16.71
N GLU A 80 10.71 13.34 -17.62
CA GLU A 80 10.27 14.69 -17.37
C GLU A 80 9.17 14.71 -16.29
N LYS A 81 9.52 15.02 -15.07
CA LYS A 81 8.54 15.52 -14.13
C LYS A 81 8.21 16.94 -14.57
N THR A 82 7.46 17.09 -15.63
CA THR A 82 6.49 18.15 -15.71
C THR A 82 5.85 18.19 -14.32
N LYS A 83 6.00 19.32 -13.62
CA LYS A 83 5.13 19.66 -12.52
C LYS A 83 3.73 19.79 -13.11
N GLU A 84 3.13 18.63 -13.44
CA GLU A 84 1.72 18.55 -13.59
C GLU A 84 1.15 18.88 -12.20
N SER A 85 0.54 20.03 -12.11
CA SER A 85 -0.46 20.37 -11.10
C SER A 85 -1.68 19.44 -11.24
N GLY A 86 -1.45 18.20 -11.63
CA GLY A 86 -2.42 17.14 -11.81
C GLY A 86 -2.76 16.50 -10.47
N PHE A 87 -4.02 16.23 -10.28
CA PHE A 87 -4.51 15.41 -9.17
C PHE A 87 -3.71 14.10 -9.10
N PRO A 88 -3.30 13.64 -7.92
CA PRO A 88 -2.57 12.38 -7.82
C PRO A 88 -3.38 11.24 -8.46
N PRO A 89 -2.73 10.30 -9.21
CA PRO A 89 -3.40 9.26 -10.00
C PRO A 89 -4.50 8.50 -9.25
N ARG A 90 -4.32 8.32 -7.94
CA ARG A 90 -5.32 7.69 -7.06
C ARG A 90 -6.62 8.48 -6.96
N LYS A 91 -6.55 9.83 -6.94
CA LYS A 91 -7.75 10.68 -6.89
C LYS A 91 -8.48 10.66 -8.22
N ILE A 92 -7.74 10.61 -9.34
CA ILE A 92 -8.32 10.46 -10.68
C ILE A 92 -9.09 9.12 -10.75
N ALA A 93 -8.45 8.01 -10.37
CA ALA A 93 -9.10 6.71 -10.32
C ALA A 93 -10.35 6.72 -9.41
N GLY A 94 -10.24 7.32 -8.22
CA GLY A 94 -11.37 7.46 -7.31
C GLY A 94 -12.52 8.27 -7.90
N THR A 95 -12.23 9.39 -8.58
CA THR A 95 -13.26 10.20 -9.24
C THR A 95 -13.95 9.41 -10.36
N ILE A 96 -13.17 8.69 -11.18
CA ILE A 96 -13.74 7.84 -12.25
C ILE A 96 -14.69 6.79 -11.65
N LEU A 97 -14.27 6.09 -10.58
CA LEU A 97 -15.12 5.09 -9.92
C LEU A 97 -16.40 5.69 -9.34
N LEU A 98 -16.34 6.89 -8.73
CA LEU A 98 -17.52 7.57 -8.23
C LEU A 98 -18.45 8.02 -9.36
N CYS A 99 -17.92 8.52 -10.47
CA CYS A 99 -18.72 8.83 -11.66
C CYS A 99 -19.38 7.57 -12.25
N MET A 100 -18.64 6.46 -12.34
CA MET A 100 -19.20 5.17 -12.77
C MET A 100 -20.31 4.68 -11.84
N SER A 101 -20.13 4.81 -10.52
CA SER A 101 -21.16 4.51 -9.53
C SER A 101 -22.45 5.31 -9.82
N PHE A 102 -22.32 6.62 -10.05
CA PHE A 102 -23.46 7.48 -10.38
C PHE A 102 -24.16 7.06 -11.68
N LEU A 103 -23.39 6.77 -12.73
CA LEU A 103 -23.95 6.32 -14.03
C LEU A 103 -24.70 4.98 -13.89
N VAL A 104 -24.15 4.04 -13.09
CA VAL A 104 -24.82 2.76 -12.83
C VAL A 104 -26.13 2.96 -12.07
N VAL A 105 -26.17 3.83 -11.05
CA VAL A 105 -27.45 4.17 -10.36
C VAL A 105 -28.46 4.72 -11.35
N MET A 106 -28.06 5.72 -12.15
CA MET A 106 -28.97 6.35 -13.12
C MET A 106 -29.50 5.35 -14.15
N PHE A 107 -28.63 4.48 -14.67
CA PHE A 107 -29.04 3.43 -15.61
C PHE A 107 -30.11 2.50 -15.01
N PHE A 108 -29.88 1.99 -13.81
CA PHE A 108 -30.82 1.07 -13.15
C PHE A 108 -32.13 1.78 -12.73
N LEU A 109 -32.09 3.06 -12.34
CA LEU A 109 -33.30 3.82 -12.04
C LEU A 109 -34.17 3.98 -13.28
N ILE A 110 -33.57 4.30 -14.43
CA ILE A 110 -34.30 4.41 -15.73
C ILE A 110 -34.83 3.03 -16.16
N ALA A 111 -34.05 1.95 -15.94
CA ALA A 111 -34.47 0.59 -16.27
C ALA A 111 -35.51 -0.02 -15.29
N GLY A 112 -35.95 0.72 -14.27
CA GLY A 112 -36.91 0.25 -13.27
C GLY A 112 -36.32 -0.72 -12.24
N GLY A 113 -34.98 -0.73 -12.09
CA GLY A 113 -34.24 -1.72 -11.25
C GLY A 113 -34.40 -1.56 -9.74
N GLY A 114 -35.06 -0.50 -9.25
CA GLY A 114 -35.34 -0.29 -7.83
C GLY A 114 -34.13 -0.49 -6.91
N LEU A 115 -34.30 -1.25 -5.84
CA LEU A 115 -33.22 -1.52 -4.85
C LEU A 115 -32.03 -2.29 -5.42
N ALA A 116 -32.19 -3.03 -6.54
CA ALA A 116 -31.07 -3.73 -7.18
C ALA A 116 -29.96 -2.77 -7.66
N SER A 117 -30.33 -1.53 -8.02
CA SER A 117 -29.37 -0.50 -8.42
C SER A 117 -28.28 -0.26 -7.35
N PHE A 118 -28.67 -0.25 -6.10
CA PHE A 118 -27.73 -0.02 -4.99
C PHE A 118 -26.70 -1.17 -4.85
N ILE A 119 -27.11 -2.42 -5.06
CA ILE A 119 -26.22 -3.58 -4.97
C ILE A 119 -25.12 -3.50 -6.03
N PHE A 120 -25.47 -3.16 -7.27
CA PHE A 120 -24.51 -3.05 -8.36
C PHE A 120 -23.60 -1.81 -8.27
N THR A 121 -24.03 -0.77 -7.57
CA THR A 121 -23.23 0.46 -7.40
C THR A 121 -22.26 0.40 -6.23
N LEU A 122 -22.53 -0.40 -5.20
CA LEU A 122 -21.70 -0.52 -4.01
C LEU A 122 -20.21 -0.76 -4.30
N PRO A 123 -19.80 -1.67 -5.22
CA PRO A 123 -18.38 -1.90 -5.50
C PRO A 123 -17.66 -0.67 -6.06
N PHE A 124 -18.30 0.10 -6.91
CA PHE A 124 -17.73 1.31 -7.50
C PHE A 124 -17.65 2.43 -6.46
N LEU A 125 -18.71 2.59 -5.66
CA LEU A 125 -18.78 3.60 -4.63
C LEU A 125 -17.74 3.36 -3.53
N SER A 126 -17.66 2.15 -2.98
CA SER A 126 -16.75 1.80 -1.90
C SER A 126 -15.28 1.87 -2.34
N CYS A 127 -14.92 1.29 -3.50
CA CYS A 127 -13.58 1.41 -4.06
C CYS A 127 -13.21 2.87 -4.38
N GLY A 128 -14.15 3.66 -4.88
CA GLY A 128 -13.98 5.09 -5.11
C GLY A 128 -13.62 5.83 -3.82
N ILE A 129 -14.37 5.62 -2.74
CA ILE A 129 -14.09 6.20 -1.42
C ILE A 129 -12.73 5.75 -0.90
N LEU A 130 -12.38 4.46 -1.02
CA LEU A 130 -11.08 3.94 -0.60
C LEU A 130 -9.91 4.63 -1.30
N CYS A 131 -10.04 4.96 -2.59
CA CYS A 131 -9.03 5.72 -3.35
C CYS A 131 -8.79 7.13 -2.78
N PHE A 132 -9.80 7.78 -2.19
CA PHE A 132 -9.63 9.09 -1.54
C PHE A 132 -9.06 8.97 -0.13
N VAL A 133 -9.55 8.02 0.66
CA VAL A 133 -9.19 7.87 2.09
C VAL A 133 -7.79 7.28 2.24
N LEU A 134 -7.44 6.25 1.47
CA LEU A 134 -6.19 5.53 1.63
C LEU A 134 -5.06 6.14 0.79
N LYS A 135 -3.87 6.24 1.42
CA LYS A 135 -2.64 6.73 0.76
C LYS A 135 -1.73 5.59 0.26
N LYS A 136 -1.78 4.42 0.89
CA LYS A 136 -0.91 3.27 0.60
C LYS A 136 -1.73 2.00 0.40
N ASN A 137 -1.25 1.11 -0.46
CA ASN A 137 -1.84 -0.23 -0.69
C ASN A 137 -3.32 -0.22 -1.12
N ILE A 138 -3.75 0.82 -1.85
CA ILE A 138 -5.15 1.02 -2.26
C ILE A 138 -5.69 -0.22 -2.98
N GLY A 139 -4.95 -0.74 -3.98
CA GLY A 139 -5.38 -1.92 -4.73
C GLY A 139 -5.66 -3.15 -3.86
N LEU A 140 -4.83 -3.39 -2.82
CA LEU A 140 -5.08 -4.49 -1.88
C LEU A 140 -6.39 -4.29 -1.11
N TRP A 141 -6.65 -3.07 -0.64
CA TRP A 141 -7.88 -2.76 0.09
C TRP A 141 -9.11 -2.80 -0.79
N CYS A 142 -9.03 -2.35 -2.06
CA CYS A 142 -10.12 -2.52 -3.02
C CYS A 142 -10.42 -4.01 -3.28
N VAL A 143 -9.41 -4.87 -3.38
CA VAL A 143 -9.63 -6.32 -3.55
C VAL A 143 -10.29 -6.92 -2.32
N TRP A 144 -9.92 -6.52 -1.10
CA TRP A 144 -10.58 -6.93 0.14
C TRP A 144 -12.04 -6.48 0.19
N ASP A 145 -12.31 -5.25 -0.23
CA ASP A 145 -13.67 -4.70 -0.28
C ASP A 145 -14.56 -5.44 -1.30
N LEU A 146 -14.05 -5.66 -2.52
CA LEU A 146 -14.74 -6.44 -3.54
C LEU A 146 -15.03 -7.88 -3.09
N TYR A 147 -14.05 -8.52 -2.43
CA TYR A 147 -14.25 -9.85 -1.89
C TYR A 147 -15.33 -9.87 -0.79
N LEU A 148 -15.33 -8.89 0.12
CA LEU A 148 -16.33 -8.75 1.17
C LEU A 148 -17.72 -8.62 0.58
N LEU A 149 -17.89 -7.72 -0.40
CA LEU A 149 -19.18 -7.50 -1.07
C LEU A 149 -19.65 -8.75 -1.81
N PHE A 150 -18.72 -9.45 -2.48
CA PHE A 150 -19.02 -10.70 -3.18
C PHE A 150 -19.42 -11.82 -2.21
N ASP A 151 -18.72 -11.98 -1.09
CA ASP A 151 -19.05 -12.97 -0.05
C ASP A 151 -20.42 -12.70 0.58
N ILE A 152 -20.73 -11.43 0.86
CA ILE A 152 -22.05 -11.04 1.37
C ILE A 152 -23.14 -11.35 0.32
N TYR A 153 -22.91 -10.94 -0.94
CA TYR A 153 -23.86 -11.20 -2.02
C TYR A 153 -24.14 -12.68 -2.20
N MET A 154 -23.09 -13.51 -2.28
CA MET A 154 -23.23 -14.98 -2.41
C MET A 154 -23.99 -15.58 -1.22
N SER A 155 -23.69 -15.13 -0.02
CA SER A 155 -24.37 -15.61 1.19
C SER A 155 -25.86 -15.27 1.21
N TYR A 156 -26.24 -14.07 0.78
CA TYR A 156 -27.63 -13.60 0.80
C TYR A 156 -28.44 -14.04 -0.41
N ALA A 157 -27.90 -13.84 -1.61
CA ALA A 157 -28.65 -14.07 -2.85
C ALA A 157 -28.74 -15.56 -3.22
N THR A 158 -27.72 -16.35 -2.91
CA THR A 158 -27.64 -17.75 -3.32
C THR A 158 -27.62 -18.75 -2.15
N GLY A 159 -27.43 -18.27 -0.93
CA GLY A 159 -27.22 -19.12 0.26
C GLY A 159 -25.88 -19.86 0.25
N ILE A 160 -24.96 -19.49 -0.67
CA ILE A 160 -23.63 -20.08 -0.75
C ILE A 160 -22.68 -19.30 0.17
N ASN A 161 -22.11 -19.98 1.13
CA ASN A 161 -21.14 -19.41 2.05
C ASN A 161 -19.91 -20.32 2.20
N ARG A 162 -18.86 -19.79 2.82
CA ARG A 162 -17.58 -20.50 3.04
C ARG A 162 -17.75 -21.81 3.82
N THR A 163 -18.74 -21.90 4.70
CA THR A 163 -18.96 -23.11 5.52
C THR A 163 -19.53 -24.27 4.71
N ASN A 164 -20.09 -24.00 3.53
CA ASN A 164 -20.61 -25.06 2.65
C ASN A 164 -19.50 -26.02 2.16
N VAL A 165 -18.22 -25.64 2.30
CA VAL A 165 -17.09 -26.55 2.04
C VAL A 165 -17.13 -27.80 2.92
N TRP A 166 -17.67 -27.73 4.13
CA TRP A 166 -17.82 -28.90 5.01
C TRP A 166 -18.71 -29.99 4.41
N HIS A 167 -19.66 -29.63 3.52
CA HIS A 167 -20.49 -30.60 2.80
C HIS A 167 -19.70 -31.46 1.80
N THR A 168 -18.45 -31.10 1.47
CA THR A 168 -17.55 -31.92 0.67
C THR A 168 -17.33 -33.31 1.31
N PHE A 169 -17.34 -33.34 2.64
CA PHE A 169 -17.13 -34.60 3.40
C PHE A 169 -18.42 -35.41 3.64
N GLN A 170 -19.56 -34.83 3.27
CA GLN A 170 -20.88 -35.45 3.40
C GLN A 170 -21.36 -35.85 2.02
N TRP A 171 -21.04 -37.09 1.60
CA TRP A 171 -21.47 -37.56 0.29
C TRP A 171 -22.95 -37.88 0.32
N THR A 172 -23.75 -37.08 -0.41
CA THR A 172 -25.18 -37.32 -0.59
C THR A 172 -25.52 -37.35 -2.09
N HIS A 173 -26.46 -38.21 -2.53
CA HIS A 173 -26.88 -38.32 -3.93
C HIS A 173 -27.48 -37.03 -4.53
N HIS A 174 -27.89 -36.08 -3.70
CA HIS A 174 -28.51 -34.81 -4.12
C HIS A 174 -27.59 -33.60 -3.92
N MET A 175 -26.27 -33.81 -3.93
CA MET A 175 -25.31 -32.73 -3.72
C MET A 175 -25.28 -31.76 -4.91
N ASN A 176 -25.48 -30.46 -4.63
CA ASN A 176 -25.33 -29.42 -5.64
C ASN A 176 -23.85 -29.05 -5.81
N TYR A 177 -23.19 -29.69 -6.78
CA TYR A 177 -21.77 -29.52 -7.05
C TYR A 177 -21.39 -28.06 -7.36
N MET A 178 -22.26 -27.28 -8.00
CA MET A 178 -22.00 -25.88 -8.28
C MET A 178 -21.87 -25.04 -6.99
N ARG A 179 -22.73 -25.30 -5.99
CA ARG A 179 -22.61 -24.65 -4.67
C ARG A 179 -21.28 -24.98 -4.02
N LEU A 180 -20.81 -26.20 -4.15
CA LEU A 180 -19.55 -26.64 -3.59
C LEU A 180 -18.37 -25.98 -4.27
N VAL A 181 -18.36 -25.90 -5.60
CA VAL A 181 -17.30 -25.21 -6.37
C VAL A 181 -17.20 -23.74 -5.97
N PHE A 182 -18.32 -23.03 -5.86
CA PHE A 182 -18.32 -21.64 -5.42
C PHE A 182 -17.87 -21.48 -3.96
N ALA A 183 -18.24 -22.39 -3.07
CA ALA A 183 -17.78 -22.38 -1.69
C ALA A 183 -16.25 -22.57 -1.60
N TRP A 184 -15.68 -23.50 -2.38
CA TRP A 184 -14.23 -23.68 -2.50
C TRP A 184 -13.55 -22.44 -3.10
N PHE A 185 -14.13 -21.83 -4.12
CA PHE A 185 -13.62 -20.59 -4.70
C PHE A 185 -13.54 -19.48 -3.65
N LEU A 186 -14.58 -19.30 -2.82
CA LEU A 186 -14.58 -18.34 -1.72
C LEU A 186 -13.47 -18.62 -0.70
N VAL A 187 -13.25 -19.89 -0.33
CA VAL A 187 -12.22 -20.25 0.65
C VAL A 187 -10.81 -20.06 0.08
N VAL A 188 -10.55 -20.53 -1.14
CA VAL A 188 -9.23 -20.41 -1.78
C VAL A 188 -8.87 -18.95 -2.01
N SER A 189 -9.78 -18.14 -2.53
CA SER A 189 -9.55 -16.71 -2.72
C SER A 189 -9.28 -15.99 -1.39
N LEU A 190 -9.99 -16.32 -0.32
CA LEU A 190 -9.73 -15.79 1.02
C LEU A 190 -8.32 -16.14 1.49
N VAL A 191 -7.90 -17.39 1.36
CA VAL A 191 -6.56 -17.84 1.76
C VAL A 191 -5.48 -17.06 0.98
N VAL A 192 -5.64 -16.94 -0.35
CA VAL A 192 -4.72 -16.16 -1.19
C VAL A 192 -4.63 -14.72 -0.71
N MET A 193 -5.76 -14.08 -0.42
CA MET A 193 -5.78 -12.69 0.06
C MET A 193 -5.11 -12.52 1.43
N ILE A 194 -5.34 -13.45 2.35
CA ILE A 194 -4.66 -13.47 3.66
C ILE A 194 -3.15 -13.60 3.44
N VAL A 195 -2.70 -14.56 2.62
CA VAL A 195 -1.27 -14.77 2.33
C VAL A 195 -0.63 -13.52 1.72
N VAL A 196 -1.26 -12.92 0.71
CA VAL A 196 -0.76 -11.67 0.09
C VAL A 196 -0.66 -10.55 1.12
N THR A 197 -1.66 -10.40 2.00
CA THR A 197 -1.66 -9.40 3.05
C THR A 197 -0.53 -9.65 4.06
N VAL A 198 -0.37 -10.89 4.51
CA VAL A 198 0.70 -11.28 5.45
C VAL A 198 2.08 -11.07 4.84
N VAL A 199 2.30 -11.45 3.59
CA VAL A 199 3.57 -11.24 2.88
C VAL A 199 3.87 -9.75 2.74
N ARG A 200 2.87 -8.94 2.40
CA ARG A 200 3.05 -7.50 2.17
C ARG A 200 3.32 -6.72 3.47
N PHE A 201 2.53 -6.96 4.50
CA PHE A 201 2.67 -6.26 5.79
C PHE A 201 3.65 -6.92 6.76
N GLY A 202 3.91 -8.21 6.62
CA GLY A 202 4.89 -8.95 7.42
C GLY A 202 6.37 -8.71 7.05
N LYS A 203 6.65 -7.80 6.07
CA LYS A 203 8.02 -7.52 5.62
C LYS A 203 8.85 -6.77 6.67
N GLN A 204 8.25 -5.86 7.41
CA GLN A 204 8.94 -5.02 8.39
C GLN A 204 8.90 -5.68 9.77
N PRO A 205 10.06 -6.01 10.39
CA PRO A 205 10.08 -6.55 11.73
C PRO A 205 9.68 -5.49 12.77
N PHE A 206 9.31 -5.92 13.97
CA PHE A 206 9.07 -5.00 15.08
C PHE A 206 10.36 -4.30 15.52
N VAL A 207 10.26 -3.02 15.86
CA VAL A 207 11.37 -2.23 16.36
C VAL A 207 11.77 -2.64 17.78
N SER A 208 10.82 -3.15 18.61
CA SER A 208 11.04 -3.56 19.99
C SER A 208 10.38 -4.91 20.26
N GLU A 209 11.14 -5.81 20.90
CA GLU A 209 10.67 -7.17 21.23
C GLU A 209 9.49 -7.14 22.22
N GLU A 210 9.57 -6.30 23.25
CA GLU A 210 8.49 -6.19 24.24
C GLU A 210 7.19 -5.71 23.63
N LYS A 211 7.26 -4.65 22.80
CA LYS A 211 6.07 -4.12 22.09
C LYS A 211 5.51 -5.14 21.10
N GLY A 212 6.40 -5.87 20.40
CA GLY A 212 6.01 -6.93 19.47
C GLY A 212 5.27 -8.07 20.18
N ARG A 213 5.81 -8.56 21.30
CA ARG A 213 5.20 -9.63 22.12
C ARG A 213 3.84 -9.22 22.67
N LYS A 214 3.70 -7.99 23.21
CA LYS A 214 2.41 -7.48 23.70
C LYS A 214 1.36 -7.45 22.59
N LYS A 215 1.68 -6.90 21.41
CA LYS A 215 0.74 -6.85 20.28
C LYS A 215 0.35 -8.24 19.78
N LEU A 216 1.29 -9.18 19.73
CA LEU A 216 1.03 -10.55 19.34
C LEU A 216 0.05 -11.24 20.29
N ILE A 217 0.30 -11.15 21.60
CA ILE A 217 -0.57 -11.74 22.63
C ILE A 217 -1.97 -11.13 22.54
N ILE A 218 -2.08 -9.80 22.47
CA ILE A 218 -3.36 -9.11 22.36
C ILE A 218 -4.15 -9.60 21.16
N ALA A 219 -3.51 -9.75 19.98
CA ALA A 219 -4.18 -10.19 18.77
C ALA A 219 -4.73 -11.63 18.88
N TRP A 220 -3.94 -12.57 19.43
CA TRP A 220 -4.38 -13.95 19.61
C TRP A 220 -5.45 -14.09 20.71
N VAL A 221 -5.35 -13.33 21.80
CA VAL A 221 -6.38 -13.29 22.86
C VAL A 221 -7.66 -12.70 22.30
N ALA A 222 -7.61 -11.60 21.54
CA ALA A 222 -8.78 -11.02 20.90
C ALA A 222 -9.47 -12.00 19.95
N LEU A 223 -8.69 -12.77 19.17
CA LEU A 223 -9.24 -13.82 18.30
C LEU A 223 -9.98 -14.89 19.12
N GLY A 224 -9.39 -15.35 20.22
CA GLY A 224 -10.02 -16.31 21.14
C GLY A 224 -11.33 -15.80 21.73
N LEU A 225 -11.35 -14.53 22.15
CA LEU A 225 -12.58 -13.90 22.69
C LEU A 225 -13.67 -13.78 21.61
N ILE A 226 -13.34 -13.33 20.40
CA ILE A 226 -14.32 -13.24 19.30
C ILE A 226 -14.85 -14.63 18.93
N GLN A 227 -13.99 -15.66 18.95
CA GLN A 227 -14.40 -17.02 18.70
C GLN A 227 -15.36 -17.55 19.77
N ALA A 228 -15.08 -17.25 21.07
CA ALA A 228 -15.96 -17.63 22.17
C ALA A 228 -17.32 -16.94 22.05
N VAL A 229 -17.35 -15.63 21.76
CA VAL A 229 -18.61 -14.88 21.52
C VAL A 229 -19.39 -15.49 20.35
N ALA A 230 -18.71 -15.84 19.24
CA ALA A 230 -19.36 -16.43 18.09
C ALA A 230 -19.92 -17.86 18.38
N MET A 231 -19.25 -18.64 19.23
CA MET A 231 -19.75 -19.93 19.71
C MET A 231 -20.99 -19.75 20.57
N LEU A 232 -20.95 -18.85 21.54
CA LEU A 232 -22.09 -18.53 22.37
C LEU A 232 -23.29 -18.05 21.54
N TRP A 233 -23.03 -17.19 20.53
CA TRP A 233 -24.05 -16.71 19.61
C TRP A 233 -24.72 -17.83 18.81
N GLY A 234 -23.93 -18.80 18.33
CA GLY A 234 -24.46 -19.95 17.59
C GLY A 234 -25.14 -21.03 18.44
N TYR A 235 -24.75 -21.15 19.72
CA TYR A 235 -25.27 -22.18 20.63
C TYR A 235 -26.61 -21.83 21.28
N THR A 236 -26.92 -20.53 21.35
CA THR A 236 -28.19 -20.10 21.90
C THR A 236 -29.29 -20.58 20.97
N GLY A 237 -30.23 -21.39 21.48
CA GLY A 237 -31.47 -21.77 20.78
C GLY A 237 -32.29 -20.57 20.28
N LEU A 238 -31.81 -19.36 20.59
CA LEU A 238 -32.22 -18.05 20.12
C LEU A 238 -32.25 -17.99 18.57
N TYR A 239 -31.28 -18.62 17.88
CA TYR A 239 -31.28 -18.68 16.39
C TYR A 239 -32.57 -19.32 15.86
N LYS A 240 -32.92 -20.51 16.38
CA LYS A 240 -34.10 -21.25 15.92
C LYS A 240 -35.37 -20.47 16.26
N TYR A 241 -35.45 -19.95 17.50
CA TYR A 241 -36.58 -19.16 17.97
C TYR A 241 -36.78 -17.87 17.16
N ILE A 242 -35.71 -17.13 16.85
CA ILE A 242 -35.77 -15.88 16.07
C ILE A 242 -36.18 -16.17 14.63
N MET A 243 -35.59 -17.20 14.00
CA MET A 243 -35.88 -17.55 12.60
C MET A 243 -37.30 -18.07 12.39
N GLU A 244 -37.88 -18.74 13.41
CA GLU A 244 -39.21 -19.31 13.33
C GLU A 244 -40.31 -18.30 13.72
N ASN A 245 -40.02 -17.35 14.60
CA ASN A 245 -41.09 -16.53 15.23
C ASN A 245 -41.01 -15.02 14.94
N ILE A 246 -39.86 -14.49 14.50
CA ILE A 246 -39.67 -13.04 14.41
C ILE A 246 -38.91 -12.67 13.11
N PHE A 247 -39.65 -12.42 12.03
CA PHE A 247 -39.07 -12.11 10.73
C PHE A 247 -38.14 -10.89 10.72
N GLU A 248 -38.49 -9.83 11.44
CA GLU A 248 -37.66 -8.62 11.53
C GLU A 248 -36.35 -8.86 12.28
N MET A 249 -36.37 -9.67 13.31
CA MET A 249 -35.16 -10.02 14.08
C MET A 249 -34.22 -10.96 13.33
N ALA A 250 -34.71 -11.72 12.36
CA ALA A 250 -33.92 -12.60 11.53
C ALA A 250 -32.89 -11.82 10.68
N PHE A 251 -33.24 -10.61 10.23
CA PHE A 251 -32.31 -9.73 9.51
C PHE A 251 -31.18 -9.28 10.41
N ILE A 252 -31.51 -8.78 11.62
CA ILE A 252 -30.51 -8.32 12.61
C ILE A 252 -29.58 -9.47 13.02
N TYR A 253 -30.13 -10.66 13.24
CA TYR A 253 -29.33 -11.85 13.58
C TYR A 253 -28.33 -12.20 12.50
N ARG A 254 -28.76 -12.19 11.22
CA ARG A 254 -27.88 -12.44 10.08
C ARG A 254 -26.77 -11.37 9.97
N LEU A 255 -27.12 -10.10 10.15
CA LEU A 255 -26.17 -9.00 10.14
C LEU A 255 -25.08 -9.18 11.20
N ILE A 256 -25.46 -9.47 12.45
CA ILE A 256 -24.53 -9.75 13.53
C ILE A 256 -23.63 -10.94 13.22
N SER A 257 -24.19 -12.02 12.66
CA SER A 257 -23.43 -13.21 12.30
C SER A 257 -22.38 -12.93 11.20
N ILE A 258 -22.69 -12.05 10.24
CA ILE A 258 -21.73 -11.59 9.22
C ILE A 258 -20.63 -10.76 9.87
N VAL A 259 -20.97 -9.80 10.71
CA VAL A 259 -20.00 -8.95 11.42
C VAL A 259 -19.06 -9.81 12.27
N LEU A 260 -19.56 -10.78 13.01
CA LEU A 260 -18.75 -11.71 13.80
C LEU A 260 -17.84 -12.57 12.92
N SER A 261 -18.34 -13.08 11.78
CA SER A 261 -17.57 -13.87 10.84
C SER A 261 -16.40 -13.07 10.25
N TRP A 262 -16.66 -11.83 9.83
CA TRP A 262 -15.63 -10.96 9.27
C TRP A 262 -14.65 -10.44 10.31
N SER A 263 -15.11 -10.14 11.52
CA SER A 263 -14.23 -9.76 12.64
C SER A 263 -13.19 -10.85 12.93
N LYS A 264 -13.59 -12.12 12.89
CA LYS A 264 -12.64 -13.25 13.04
C LYS A 264 -11.58 -13.26 11.95
N ILE A 265 -11.95 -13.07 10.68
CA ILE A 265 -11.01 -13.07 9.56
C ILE A 265 -10.03 -11.90 9.69
N ILE A 266 -10.51 -10.70 10.01
CA ILE A 266 -9.69 -9.50 10.16
C ILE A 266 -8.67 -9.71 11.28
N VAL A 267 -9.13 -10.11 12.48
CA VAL A 267 -8.25 -10.30 13.64
C VAL A 267 -7.27 -11.45 13.40
N PHE A 268 -7.70 -12.54 12.77
CA PHE A 268 -6.82 -13.64 12.39
C PHE A 268 -5.72 -13.19 11.43
N THR A 269 -6.07 -12.40 10.41
CA THR A 269 -5.10 -11.84 9.45
C THR A 269 -4.07 -10.94 10.15
N ILE A 270 -4.53 -10.08 11.07
CA ILE A 270 -3.66 -9.21 11.88
C ILE A 270 -2.74 -10.06 12.78
N ALA A 271 -3.26 -11.10 13.43
CA ALA A 271 -2.47 -12.00 14.26
C ALA A 271 -1.36 -12.71 13.45
N LEU A 272 -1.66 -13.16 12.23
CA LEU A 272 -0.68 -13.74 11.31
C LEU A 272 0.40 -12.73 10.88
N VAL A 273 0.02 -11.50 10.57
CA VAL A 273 0.97 -10.42 10.26
C VAL A 273 1.90 -10.18 11.44
N PHE A 274 1.39 -10.06 12.65
CA PHE A 274 2.21 -9.85 13.85
C PHE A 274 3.10 -11.05 14.15
N THR A 275 2.61 -12.27 13.94
CA THR A 275 3.41 -13.49 14.09
C THR A 275 4.60 -13.50 13.12
N THR A 276 4.37 -13.17 11.84
CA THR A 276 5.46 -13.13 10.84
C THR A 276 6.47 -12.03 11.12
N GLN A 277 6.03 -10.85 11.57
CA GLN A 277 6.91 -9.76 11.98
C GLN A 277 7.77 -10.16 13.20
N PHE A 278 7.18 -10.85 14.17
CA PHE A 278 7.86 -11.29 15.37
C PHE A 278 8.92 -12.40 15.09
N ILE A 279 8.58 -13.36 14.21
CA ILE A 279 9.51 -14.40 13.78
C ILE A 279 10.71 -13.80 13.06
N LYS A 280 10.47 -12.83 12.15
CA LYS A 280 11.57 -12.15 11.43
C LYS A 280 12.48 -11.36 12.36
N MET A 281 11.92 -10.68 13.35
CA MET A 281 12.71 -9.97 14.35
C MET A 281 13.62 -10.92 15.13
N LYS A 282 13.14 -12.12 15.52
CA LYS A 282 13.96 -13.13 16.20
C LYS A 282 15.07 -13.73 15.31
N LYS A 283 14.86 -13.79 13.98
CA LYS A 283 15.88 -14.30 13.05
C LYS A 283 17.00 -13.29 12.75
N GLN A 284 16.79 -12.02 13.05
CA GLN A 284 17.79 -10.96 12.85
C GLN A 284 18.66 -10.70 14.09
N LYS A 285 18.35 -11.32 15.22
CA LYS A 285 19.19 -11.43 16.43
C LYS A 285 20.06 -12.68 16.38
#